data_efe36e928f7eca7c368d585a5c13f5eb
#
_entry.id   efe36e928f7eca7c368d585a5c13f5eb
#
_cell.length_a   1.000
_cell.length_b   1.000
_cell.length_c   1.000
_cell.angle_alpha   90.00
_cell.angle_beta   90.00
_cell.angle_gamma   90.00
#
_symmetry.space_group_name_H-M   'P 1'
#
loop_
_entity.id
_entity.type
_entity.pdbx_description
1 polymer ?
#
loop_
_entity_poly.entity_id
_entity_poly.type
_entity_poly.pdbx_seq_one_letter_code
_entity_poly.pdbx_strand_id
1 'polypeptide(L)'
;MDWEFSMRLTKHHGLGNDFLVGLVEQAPHALASFAREICDRRTGIGADGLVLGLPGKNGADLTMLLHNSDGSMAEMSGNGIRCLAQAHAMAHVTGATSLEIDTTGGRRRVEIDSDGTHAEASVNMGPVGPGPGVDDRILTETAGSLVGTADLGNPHLVVVVDDLAAVDIGELGARYEALYPQGINVECVAVDPNDADNLDMLVWERGAGVTQACGTGATAAAVRAHQWGLVKQQVNVRMPGGEVQVVANEHPLLIGPTVYVASIELPI
;
A
#
# COMPACT_ATOMS: atom_id res chain seq x y z
N MET A 1 10.53 3.88 38.92
CA MET A 1 9.29 3.38 38.34
C MET A 1 9.70 2.25 37.39
N ASP A 2 9.53 1.04 37.86
CA ASP A 2 9.87 -0.14 37.06
C ASP A 2 8.73 -0.33 36.05
N TRP A 3 9.00 -0.04 34.80
CA TRP A 3 8.09 -0.33 33.70
C TRP A 3 8.14 -1.84 33.44
N GLU A 4 7.17 -2.58 33.94
CA GLU A 4 7.12 -4.05 33.85
C GLU A 4 6.81 -4.57 32.44
N PHE A 5 6.37 -3.71 31.53
CA PHE A 5 6.09 -4.07 30.13
C PHE A 5 6.66 -3.02 29.18
N SER A 6 7.39 -3.47 28.18
CA SER A 6 7.83 -2.63 27.06
C SER A 6 7.33 -3.25 25.76
N MET A 7 6.83 -2.42 24.84
CA MET A 7 6.52 -2.83 23.50
C MET A 7 7.65 -2.42 22.56
N ARG A 8 8.23 -3.39 21.86
CA ARG A 8 9.23 -3.11 20.83
C ARG A 8 8.57 -2.90 19.48
N LEU A 9 8.85 -1.77 18.87
CA LEU A 9 8.46 -1.45 17.50
C LEU A 9 9.70 -1.24 16.64
N THR A 10 9.54 -1.39 15.35
CA THR A 10 10.51 -0.97 14.34
C THR A 10 9.85 0.02 13.40
N LYS A 11 10.60 0.98 12.89
CA LYS A 11 10.12 1.92 11.88
C LYS A 11 10.68 1.53 10.52
N HIS A 12 9.81 1.42 9.54
CA HIS A 12 10.12 1.07 8.16
C HIS A 12 9.41 2.00 7.21
N HIS A 13 9.83 2.03 5.95
CA HIS A 13 9.06 2.63 4.87
C HIS A 13 9.19 1.86 3.56
N GLY A 14 8.14 1.91 2.75
CA GLY A 14 8.17 1.58 1.32
C GLY A 14 7.92 2.86 0.52
N LEU A 15 8.93 3.35 -0.19
CA LEU A 15 8.82 4.55 -1.04
C LEU A 15 8.30 5.80 -0.30
N GLY A 16 8.78 6.03 0.92
CA GLY A 16 8.40 7.19 1.73
C GLY A 16 7.11 7.01 2.54
N ASN A 17 6.26 6.06 2.23
CA ASN A 17 5.11 5.69 3.05
C ASN A 17 5.59 4.86 4.26
N ASP A 18 5.57 5.45 5.46
CA ASP A 18 6.26 4.94 6.64
C ASP A 18 5.32 4.33 7.67
N PHE A 19 5.79 3.24 8.28
CA PHE A 19 5.02 2.47 9.25
C PHE A 19 5.84 2.19 10.52
N LEU A 20 5.13 2.21 11.65
CA LEU A 20 5.58 1.56 12.87
C LEU A 20 5.13 0.10 12.81
N VAL A 21 6.06 -0.83 12.99
CA VAL A 21 5.80 -2.27 12.87
C VAL A 21 6.11 -2.96 14.19
N GLY A 22 5.15 -3.70 14.72
CA GLY A 22 5.31 -4.54 15.93
C GLY A 22 5.01 -6.01 15.65
N LEU A 23 5.89 -6.90 16.11
CA LEU A 23 5.60 -8.33 16.20
C LEU A 23 5.14 -8.63 17.63
N VAL A 24 3.87 -8.99 17.81
CA VAL A 24 3.23 -9.10 19.12
C VAL A 24 2.38 -10.36 19.23
N GLU A 25 2.34 -10.96 20.43
CA GLU A 25 1.47 -12.11 20.69
C GLU A 25 -0.02 -11.73 20.72
N GLN A 26 -0.32 -10.52 21.16
CA GLN A 26 -1.68 -9.98 21.26
C GLN A 26 -1.69 -8.50 20.92
N ALA A 27 -2.75 -8.06 20.24
CA ALA A 27 -2.95 -6.65 19.95
C ALA A 27 -3.26 -5.87 21.25
N PRO A 28 -2.75 -4.63 21.39
CA PRO A 28 -3.12 -3.75 22.50
C PRO A 28 -4.62 -3.49 22.55
N HIS A 29 -5.14 -3.27 23.77
CA HIS A 29 -6.49 -2.76 23.92
C HIS A 29 -6.61 -1.37 23.28
N ALA A 30 -7.77 -1.06 22.70
CA ALA A 30 -8.05 0.23 22.06
C ALA A 30 -7.02 0.60 20.94
N LEU A 31 -6.71 -0.37 20.07
CA LEU A 31 -5.67 -0.26 19.04
C LEU A 31 -5.81 0.99 18.15
N ALA A 32 -7.04 1.41 17.82
CA ALA A 32 -7.31 2.60 17.02
C ALA A 32 -6.81 3.91 17.69
N SER A 33 -7.01 4.07 19.00
CA SER A 33 -6.49 5.24 19.74
C SER A 33 -4.99 5.15 19.93
N PHE A 34 -4.47 3.96 20.20
CA PHE A 34 -3.02 3.74 20.29
C PHE A 34 -2.32 4.10 18.97
N ALA A 35 -2.87 3.67 17.82
CA ALA A 35 -2.33 4.04 16.51
C ALA A 35 -2.32 5.56 16.30
N ARG A 36 -3.42 6.28 16.64
CA ARG A 36 -3.44 7.75 16.54
C ARG A 36 -2.37 8.43 17.39
N GLU A 37 -2.19 7.96 18.63
CA GLU A 37 -1.23 8.56 19.56
C GLU A 37 0.20 8.35 19.08
N ILE A 38 0.60 7.14 18.74
CA ILE A 38 1.99 6.87 18.38
C ILE A 38 2.36 7.32 16.97
N CYS A 39 1.38 7.40 16.04
CA CYS A 39 1.61 7.87 14.68
C CYS A 39 1.58 9.40 14.55
N ASP A 40 1.19 10.15 15.58
CA ASP A 40 1.27 11.61 15.55
C ASP A 40 2.72 12.06 15.39
N ARG A 41 3.00 12.88 14.35
CA ARG A 41 4.37 13.28 14.00
C ARG A 41 4.97 14.36 14.92
N ARG A 42 4.17 14.92 15.84
CA ARG A 42 4.60 15.98 16.78
C ARG A 42 4.68 15.50 18.21
N THR A 43 3.74 14.67 18.62
CA THR A 43 3.59 14.22 20.00
C THR A 43 3.83 12.73 20.20
N GLY A 44 3.83 11.94 19.13
CA GLY A 44 4.17 10.53 19.10
C GLY A 44 5.54 10.26 18.44
N ILE A 45 5.70 9.06 17.89
CA ILE A 45 6.88 8.66 17.11
C ILE A 45 6.76 9.21 15.68
N GLY A 46 5.53 9.27 15.17
CA GLY A 46 5.20 9.73 13.82
C GLY A 46 5.34 8.63 12.78
N ALA A 47 4.24 8.35 12.08
CA ALA A 47 4.19 7.46 10.91
C ALA A 47 2.87 7.66 10.16
N ASP A 48 2.76 7.10 8.95
CA ASP A 48 1.50 7.03 8.20
C ASP A 48 0.56 5.95 8.78
N GLY A 49 1.11 4.96 9.48
CA GLY A 49 0.31 3.93 10.12
C GLY A 49 1.09 3.01 11.06
N LEU A 50 0.31 2.20 11.79
CA LEU A 50 0.78 1.14 12.66
C LEU A 50 0.43 -0.22 12.04
N VAL A 51 1.43 -1.07 11.86
CA VAL A 51 1.28 -2.47 11.43
C VAL A 51 1.64 -3.39 12.58
N LEU A 52 0.73 -4.28 12.96
CA LEU A 52 1.02 -5.35 13.91
C LEU A 52 0.98 -6.71 13.22
N GLY A 53 2.04 -7.49 13.41
CA GLY A 53 2.12 -8.90 13.06
C GLY A 53 1.84 -9.76 14.29
N LEU A 54 0.71 -10.47 14.29
CA LEU A 54 0.35 -11.45 15.30
C LEU A 54 0.68 -12.86 14.81
N PRO A 55 0.76 -13.87 15.70
CA PRO A 55 0.91 -15.27 15.28
C PRO A 55 -0.17 -15.66 14.27
N GLY A 56 0.26 -16.29 13.18
CA GLY A 56 -0.64 -16.76 12.13
C GLY A 56 -1.51 -17.93 12.58
N LYS A 57 -2.60 -18.16 11.85
CA LYS A 57 -3.55 -19.26 12.07
C LYS A 57 -3.80 -20.01 10.76
N ASN A 58 -4.23 -21.27 10.86
CA ASN A 58 -4.63 -22.07 9.69
C ASN A 58 -3.58 -22.08 8.56
N GLY A 59 -2.29 -22.22 8.93
CA GLY A 59 -1.18 -22.28 7.98
C GLY A 59 -0.67 -20.93 7.48
N ALA A 60 -1.13 -19.81 8.03
CA ALA A 60 -0.44 -18.52 7.88
C ALA A 60 0.72 -18.41 8.88
N ASP A 61 1.77 -17.71 8.50
CA ASP A 61 2.89 -17.40 9.40
C ASP A 61 2.54 -16.23 10.32
N LEU A 62 1.85 -15.23 9.77
CA LEU A 62 1.42 -14.02 10.49
C LEU A 62 -0.04 -13.66 10.20
N THR A 63 -0.65 -12.94 11.13
CA THR A 63 -1.87 -12.17 10.91
C THR A 63 -1.53 -10.69 11.01
N MET A 64 -1.75 -9.92 9.96
CA MET A 64 -1.51 -8.49 9.90
C MET A 64 -2.73 -7.70 10.35
N LEU A 65 -2.53 -6.76 11.28
CA LEU A 65 -3.47 -5.69 11.59
C LEU A 65 -2.85 -4.35 11.18
N LEU A 66 -3.59 -3.56 10.42
CA LEU A 66 -3.13 -2.27 9.93
C LEU A 66 -4.10 -1.17 10.35
N HIS A 67 -3.57 -0.14 11.00
CA HIS A 67 -4.29 1.10 11.32
C HIS A 67 -3.54 2.29 10.74
N ASN A 68 -4.27 3.15 10.04
CA ASN A 68 -3.76 4.44 9.58
C ASN A 68 -3.46 5.37 10.76
N SER A 69 -2.76 6.47 10.52
CA SER A 69 -2.43 7.47 11.56
C SER A 69 -3.66 8.15 12.17
N ASP A 70 -4.81 8.13 11.51
CA ASP A 70 -6.10 8.60 12.06
C ASP A 70 -6.82 7.55 12.94
N GLY A 71 -6.23 6.35 13.06
CA GLY A 71 -6.78 5.21 13.79
C GLY A 71 -7.80 4.38 13.01
N SER A 72 -8.13 4.73 11.78
CA SER A 72 -8.97 3.88 10.93
C SER A 72 -8.25 2.58 10.57
N MET A 73 -9.00 1.48 10.49
CA MET A 73 -8.46 0.19 10.04
C MET A 73 -8.41 0.17 8.51
N ALA A 74 -7.29 -0.29 7.97
CA ALA A 74 -7.14 -0.55 6.54
C ALA A 74 -7.10 -2.06 6.26
N GLU A 75 -7.76 -2.47 5.17
CA GLU A 75 -7.87 -3.87 4.78
C GLU A 75 -6.53 -4.42 4.28
N MET A 76 -5.78 -3.60 3.55
CA MET A 76 -4.51 -3.96 2.92
C MET A 76 -3.66 -2.72 2.66
N SER A 77 -2.34 -2.88 2.73
CA SER A 77 -1.34 -1.94 2.22
C SER A 77 -0.18 -2.71 1.61
N GLY A 78 0.10 -2.48 0.34
CA GLY A 78 1.25 -3.07 -0.35
C GLY A 78 2.58 -2.64 0.29
N ASN A 79 2.69 -1.39 0.76
CA ASN A 79 3.86 -0.89 1.48
C ASN A 79 3.94 -1.47 2.89
N GLY A 80 2.82 -1.47 3.63
CA GLY A 80 2.76 -1.97 5.00
C GLY A 80 3.09 -3.46 5.13
N ILE A 81 2.60 -4.30 4.20
CA ILE A 81 2.89 -5.75 4.25
C ILE A 81 4.38 -6.04 3.93
N ARG A 82 5.03 -5.26 3.04
CA ARG A 82 6.46 -5.39 2.79
C ARG A 82 7.28 -4.99 4.03
N CYS A 83 6.88 -3.91 4.72
CA CYS A 83 7.49 -3.49 5.99
C CYS A 83 7.33 -4.57 7.07
N LEU A 84 6.16 -5.21 7.17
CA LEU A 84 5.94 -6.31 8.11
C LEU A 84 6.82 -7.52 7.80
N ALA A 85 6.92 -7.90 6.53
CA ALA A 85 7.79 -9.00 6.11
C ALA A 85 9.27 -8.73 6.41
N GLN A 86 9.75 -7.48 6.22
CA GLN A 86 11.10 -7.08 6.59
C GLN A 86 11.32 -7.15 8.11
N ALA A 87 10.39 -6.65 8.90
CA ALA A 87 10.47 -6.72 10.35
C ALA A 87 10.54 -8.18 10.85
N HIS A 88 9.75 -9.08 10.25
CA HIS A 88 9.79 -10.51 10.54
C HIS A 88 11.13 -11.14 10.14
N ALA A 89 11.63 -10.88 8.93
CA ALA A 89 12.92 -11.40 8.47
C ALA A 89 14.08 -10.94 9.39
N MET A 90 14.07 -9.68 9.81
CA MET A 90 15.06 -9.14 10.74
C MET A 90 14.98 -9.80 12.13
N ALA A 91 13.78 -10.04 12.66
CA ALA A 91 13.60 -10.67 13.98
C ALA A 91 14.07 -12.12 13.99
N HIS A 92 14.00 -12.83 12.86
CA HIS A 92 14.41 -14.23 12.74
C HIS A 92 15.79 -14.41 12.09
N VAL A 93 16.50 -13.29 11.81
CA VAL A 93 17.85 -13.27 11.20
C VAL A 93 17.89 -14.10 9.91
N THR A 94 16.89 -13.93 9.06
CA THR A 94 16.80 -14.61 7.75
C THR A 94 17.06 -13.58 6.64
N GLY A 95 17.87 -13.94 5.64
CA GLY A 95 18.04 -13.13 4.42
C GLY A 95 16.79 -13.25 3.53
N ALA A 96 16.71 -14.33 2.74
CA ALA A 96 15.55 -14.62 1.91
C ALA A 96 14.54 -15.51 2.64
N THR A 97 13.26 -15.18 2.56
CA THR A 97 12.18 -15.98 3.12
C THR A 97 10.86 -15.78 2.37
N SER A 98 9.93 -16.69 2.59
CA SER A 98 8.56 -16.62 2.06
C SER A 98 7.59 -16.74 3.22
N LEU A 99 6.60 -15.86 3.26
CA LEU A 99 5.61 -15.75 4.33
C LEU A 99 4.19 -15.80 3.76
N GLU A 100 3.32 -16.56 4.43
CA GLU A 100 1.87 -16.49 4.25
C GLU A 100 1.29 -15.56 5.33
N ILE A 101 0.75 -14.41 4.92
CA ILE A 101 0.25 -13.38 5.83
C ILE A 101 -1.25 -13.22 5.64
N ASP A 102 -2.03 -13.48 6.69
CA ASP A 102 -3.46 -13.18 6.71
C ASP A 102 -3.67 -11.68 6.94
N THR A 103 -4.47 -11.06 6.08
CA THR A 103 -4.92 -9.66 6.20
C THR A 103 -6.45 -9.62 6.19
N THR A 104 -7.08 -8.50 6.55
CA THR A 104 -8.53 -8.34 6.40
C THR A 104 -8.98 -8.36 4.94
N GLY A 105 -8.08 -8.03 4.00
CA GLY A 105 -8.29 -8.19 2.55
C GLY A 105 -7.98 -9.60 2.02
N GLY A 106 -7.76 -10.59 2.90
CA GLY A 106 -7.44 -11.98 2.54
C GLY A 106 -5.96 -12.33 2.73
N ARG A 107 -5.64 -13.61 2.49
CA ARG A 107 -4.27 -14.12 2.59
C ARG A 107 -3.40 -13.62 1.46
N ARG A 108 -2.16 -13.27 1.80
CA ARG A 108 -1.12 -12.83 0.86
C ARG A 108 0.16 -13.63 1.06
N ARG A 109 0.75 -14.07 -0.04
CA ARG A 109 2.11 -14.61 -0.05
C ARG A 109 3.08 -13.47 -0.32
N VAL A 110 4.09 -13.36 0.53
CA VAL A 110 5.18 -12.40 0.42
C VAL A 110 6.50 -13.14 0.34
N GLU A 111 7.24 -12.91 -0.72
CA GLU A 111 8.63 -13.33 -0.84
C GLU A 111 9.52 -12.11 -0.60
N ILE A 112 10.50 -12.23 0.27
CA ILE A 112 11.38 -11.12 0.64
C ILE A 112 12.83 -11.57 0.67
N ASP A 113 13.71 -10.71 0.15
CA ASP A 113 15.15 -10.80 0.28
C ASP A 113 15.67 -9.54 0.98
N SER A 114 16.37 -9.72 2.10
CA SER A 114 16.76 -8.64 3.00
C SER A 114 18.22 -8.74 3.43
N ASP A 115 18.95 -7.62 3.35
CA ASP A 115 20.26 -7.46 3.96
C ASP A 115 20.20 -6.93 5.41
N GLY A 116 18.99 -6.82 5.97
CA GLY A 116 18.67 -6.24 7.27
C GLY A 116 18.15 -4.82 7.13
N THR A 117 18.90 -3.90 6.54
CA THR A 117 18.49 -2.49 6.40
C THR A 117 17.60 -2.27 5.17
N HIS A 118 17.95 -2.88 4.06
CA HIS A 118 17.18 -2.82 2.81
C HIS A 118 16.64 -4.19 2.47
N ALA A 119 15.47 -4.22 1.89
CA ALA A 119 14.90 -5.44 1.37
C ALA A 119 14.11 -5.15 0.08
N GLU A 120 14.01 -6.15 -0.77
CA GLU A 120 13.06 -6.21 -1.87
C GLU A 120 12.03 -7.28 -1.55
N ALA A 121 10.75 -6.95 -1.71
CA ALA A 121 9.69 -7.89 -1.46
C ALA A 121 8.72 -7.97 -2.63
N SER A 122 8.35 -9.21 -2.98
CA SER A 122 7.33 -9.55 -3.96
C SER A 122 6.07 -10.00 -3.24
N VAL A 123 4.98 -9.29 -3.44
CA VAL A 123 3.69 -9.53 -2.80
C VAL A 123 2.69 -10.01 -3.82
N ASN A 124 2.11 -11.19 -3.61
CA ASN A 124 0.94 -11.61 -4.37
C ASN A 124 -0.28 -10.81 -3.89
N MET A 125 -0.78 -9.91 -4.74
CA MET A 125 -1.86 -8.99 -4.39
C MET A 125 -3.25 -9.63 -4.40
N GLY A 126 -3.34 -10.92 -4.80
CA GLY A 126 -4.62 -11.59 -5.00
C GLY A 126 -5.32 -11.17 -6.30
N PRO A 127 -6.50 -11.70 -6.58
CA PRO A 127 -7.24 -11.35 -7.80
C PRO A 127 -7.72 -9.91 -7.76
N VAL A 128 -7.70 -9.26 -8.93
CA VAL A 128 -8.23 -7.90 -9.09
C VAL A 128 -9.69 -7.98 -9.55
N GLY A 129 -10.58 -7.51 -8.71
CA GLY A 129 -12.01 -7.41 -9.01
C GLY A 129 -12.34 -6.24 -9.95
N PRO A 130 -13.57 -6.16 -10.46
CA PRO A 130 -13.98 -5.11 -11.40
C PRO A 130 -14.08 -3.71 -10.77
N GLY A 131 -14.20 -3.63 -9.45
CA GLY A 131 -14.49 -2.37 -8.75
C GLY A 131 -15.92 -1.85 -8.95
N PRO A 132 -16.28 -0.69 -8.39
CA PRO A 132 -17.57 -0.06 -8.62
C PRO A 132 -17.70 0.45 -10.06
N GLY A 133 -18.93 0.72 -10.53
CA GLY A 133 -19.13 1.37 -11.83
C GLY A 133 -18.48 2.75 -11.87
N VAL A 134 -17.96 3.17 -13.04
CA VAL A 134 -17.48 4.53 -13.23
C VAL A 134 -18.66 5.50 -13.26
N ASP A 135 -18.61 6.58 -12.48
CA ASP A 135 -19.66 7.60 -12.45
C ASP A 135 -19.78 8.33 -13.79
N ASP A 136 -21.01 8.55 -14.28
CA ASP A 136 -21.28 9.18 -15.58
C ASP A 136 -20.68 10.59 -15.71
N ARG A 137 -20.52 11.31 -14.59
CA ARG A 137 -19.87 12.64 -14.55
C ARG A 137 -18.40 12.53 -14.91
N ILE A 138 -17.72 11.49 -14.40
CA ILE A 138 -16.32 11.21 -14.72
C ILE A 138 -16.20 10.84 -16.20
N LEU A 139 -17.05 9.93 -16.70
CA LEU A 139 -17.06 9.54 -18.11
C LEU A 139 -17.29 10.74 -19.05
N THR A 140 -18.13 11.69 -18.64
CA THR A 140 -18.39 12.91 -19.41
C THR A 140 -17.18 13.84 -19.42
N GLU A 141 -16.56 14.04 -18.26
CA GLU A 141 -15.40 14.93 -18.11
C GLU A 141 -14.15 14.38 -18.82
N THR A 142 -13.94 13.07 -18.74
CA THR A 142 -12.81 12.37 -19.34
C THR A 142 -13.11 11.83 -20.74
N ALA A 143 -14.09 12.41 -21.44
CA ALA A 143 -14.50 11.92 -22.74
C ALA A 143 -13.32 11.81 -23.72
N GLY A 144 -13.09 10.59 -24.21
CA GLY A 144 -11.94 10.27 -25.07
C GLY A 144 -10.74 9.66 -24.36
N SER A 145 -10.69 9.71 -23.03
CA SER A 145 -9.67 9.02 -22.22
C SER A 145 -10.12 7.65 -21.78
N LEU A 146 -9.16 6.75 -21.50
CA LEU A 146 -9.44 5.46 -20.87
C LEU A 146 -9.64 5.65 -19.37
N VAL A 147 -10.77 5.17 -18.86
CA VAL A 147 -11.12 5.23 -17.45
C VAL A 147 -11.69 3.88 -17.03
N GLY A 148 -11.33 3.43 -15.84
CA GLY A 148 -11.88 2.18 -15.32
C GLY A 148 -11.61 2.01 -13.83
N THR A 149 -12.34 1.12 -13.20
CA THR A 149 -12.22 0.82 -11.79
C THR A 149 -11.63 -0.56 -11.56
N ALA A 150 -11.02 -0.77 -10.42
CA ALA A 150 -10.48 -2.04 -9.95
C ALA A 150 -10.74 -2.20 -8.45
N ASP A 151 -10.74 -3.44 -7.96
CA ASP A 151 -10.87 -3.74 -6.54
C ASP A 151 -9.80 -4.75 -6.12
N LEU A 152 -8.99 -4.37 -5.13
CA LEU A 152 -7.97 -5.22 -4.50
C LEU A 152 -8.27 -5.47 -2.99
N GLY A 153 -9.55 -5.37 -2.60
CA GLY A 153 -10.02 -5.28 -1.22
C GLY A 153 -10.33 -3.83 -0.84
N ASN A 154 -9.88 -2.88 -1.66
CA ASN A 154 -10.21 -1.47 -1.64
C ASN A 154 -10.45 -0.99 -3.09
N PRO A 155 -11.40 -0.08 -3.33
CA PRO A 155 -11.74 0.36 -4.68
C PRO A 155 -10.75 1.41 -5.21
N HIS A 156 -10.45 1.30 -6.52
CA HIS A 156 -9.57 2.18 -7.27
C HIS A 156 -10.24 2.68 -8.53
N LEU A 157 -10.03 3.93 -8.88
CA LEU A 157 -10.41 4.57 -10.14
C LEU A 157 -9.14 4.97 -10.89
N VAL A 158 -8.89 4.33 -12.02
CA VAL A 158 -7.73 4.61 -12.87
C VAL A 158 -8.15 5.47 -14.05
N VAL A 159 -7.51 6.61 -14.22
CA VAL A 159 -7.77 7.59 -15.27
C VAL A 159 -6.49 7.80 -16.09
N VAL A 160 -6.55 7.51 -17.39
CA VAL A 160 -5.43 7.81 -18.31
C VAL A 160 -5.46 9.29 -18.67
N VAL A 161 -4.34 9.96 -18.52
CA VAL A 161 -4.17 11.37 -18.88
C VAL A 161 -2.99 11.53 -19.84
N ASP A 162 -2.98 12.59 -20.62
CA ASP A 162 -1.90 12.88 -21.58
C ASP A 162 -0.64 13.40 -20.88
N ASP A 163 -0.82 14.21 -19.82
CA ASP A 163 0.28 14.84 -19.08
C ASP A 163 -0.05 14.96 -17.59
N LEU A 164 0.69 14.24 -16.76
CA LEU A 164 0.55 14.29 -15.30
C LEU A 164 0.93 15.65 -14.71
N ALA A 165 1.80 16.43 -15.36
CA ALA A 165 2.16 17.76 -14.87
C ALA A 165 1.00 18.77 -14.96
N ALA A 166 0.00 18.49 -15.79
CA ALA A 166 -1.21 19.30 -15.90
C ALA A 166 -2.31 18.91 -14.90
N VAL A 167 -2.10 17.84 -14.11
CA VAL A 167 -3.10 17.30 -13.16
C VAL A 167 -2.86 17.83 -11.77
N ASP A 168 -3.82 18.54 -11.20
CA ASP A 168 -3.90 18.74 -9.74
C ASP A 168 -4.61 17.53 -9.12
N ILE A 169 -3.82 16.54 -8.71
CA ILE A 169 -4.35 15.29 -8.13
C ILE A 169 -5.08 15.56 -6.81
N GLY A 170 -4.73 16.62 -6.07
CA GLY A 170 -5.42 16.99 -4.83
C GLY A 170 -6.85 17.46 -5.08
N GLU A 171 -7.06 18.33 -6.08
CA GLU A 171 -8.39 18.80 -6.46
C GLU A 171 -9.19 17.70 -7.15
N LEU A 172 -8.60 17.03 -8.14
CA LEU A 172 -9.27 16.01 -8.94
C LEU A 172 -9.63 14.78 -8.11
N GLY A 173 -8.70 14.29 -7.28
CA GLY A 173 -8.90 13.12 -6.45
C GLY A 173 -9.99 13.32 -5.42
N ALA A 174 -9.97 14.45 -4.69
CA ALA A 174 -11.01 14.78 -3.71
C ALA A 174 -12.40 14.89 -4.37
N ARG A 175 -12.48 15.49 -5.56
CA ARG A 175 -13.72 15.64 -6.31
C ARG A 175 -14.26 14.30 -6.80
N TYR A 176 -13.40 13.40 -7.30
CA TYR A 176 -13.83 12.09 -7.78
C TYR A 176 -14.17 11.14 -6.62
N GLU A 177 -13.39 11.14 -5.54
CA GLU A 177 -13.73 10.36 -4.34
C GLU A 177 -15.13 10.69 -3.81
N ALA A 178 -15.49 11.99 -3.78
CA ALA A 178 -16.81 12.46 -3.31
C ALA A 178 -18.00 11.95 -4.13
N LEU A 179 -17.77 11.41 -5.33
CA LEU A 179 -18.83 10.80 -6.16
C LEU A 179 -19.19 9.38 -5.71
N TYR A 180 -18.36 8.75 -4.90
CA TYR A 180 -18.56 7.38 -4.42
C TYR A 180 -18.93 7.40 -2.93
N PRO A 181 -20.10 6.86 -2.54
CA PRO A 181 -20.58 6.90 -1.15
C PRO A 181 -19.62 6.27 -0.12
N GLN A 182 -18.80 5.32 -0.55
CA GLN A 182 -17.81 4.63 0.30
C GLN A 182 -16.39 5.15 0.10
N GLY A 183 -16.24 6.22 -0.72
CA GLY A 183 -14.94 6.71 -1.18
C GLY A 183 -14.28 5.76 -2.18
N ILE A 184 -13.25 6.26 -2.85
CA ILE A 184 -12.45 5.52 -3.82
C ILE A 184 -11.05 6.11 -3.87
N ASN A 185 -10.02 5.28 -4.09
CA ASN A 185 -8.69 5.79 -4.44
C ASN A 185 -8.71 6.23 -5.91
N VAL A 186 -7.97 7.27 -6.26
CA VAL A 186 -7.93 7.81 -7.62
C VAL A 186 -6.48 7.84 -8.11
N GLU A 187 -6.24 7.12 -9.19
CA GLU A 187 -4.94 7.04 -9.86
C GLU A 187 -5.02 7.74 -11.21
N CYS A 188 -4.28 8.84 -11.39
CA CYS A 188 -4.02 9.42 -12.71
C CYS A 188 -2.75 8.82 -13.27
N VAL A 189 -2.83 8.26 -14.48
CA VAL A 189 -1.71 7.57 -15.11
C VAL A 189 -1.39 8.15 -16.48
N ALA A 190 -0.09 8.21 -16.82
CA ALA A 190 0.38 8.55 -18.15
C ALA A 190 1.34 7.48 -18.66
N VAL A 191 1.29 7.22 -19.95
CA VAL A 191 2.15 6.25 -20.64
C VAL A 191 2.87 6.95 -21.79
N ASP A 192 4.20 6.76 -21.86
CA ASP A 192 4.91 7.11 -23.10
C ASP A 192 4.58 6.04 -24.16
N PRO A 193 3.97 6.40 -25.30
CA PRO A 193 3.62 5.43 -26.34
C PRO A 193 4.83 4.68 -26.92
N ASN A 194 6.05 5.19 -26.71
CA ASN A 194 7.30 4.55 -27.16
C ASN A 194 7.95 3.71 -26.03
N ASP A 195 7.39 3.67 -24.84
CA ASP A 195 7.93 2.99 -23.65
C ASP A 195 6.83 2.25 -22.89
N ALA A 196 6.42 1.10 -23.42
CA ALA A 196 5.42 0.25 -22.79
C ALA A 196 5.93 -0.51 -21.53
N ASP A 197 7.17 -0.29 -21.11
CA ASP A 197 7.74 -0.88 -19.90
C ASP A 197 7.53 -0.02 -18.66
N ASN A 198 7.08 1.24 -18.83
CA ASN A 198 6.90 2.19 -17.75
C ASN A 198 5.49 2.81 -17.74
N LEU A 199 4.99 3.10 -16.54
CA LEU A 199 3.74 3.78 -16.26
C LEU A 199 3.98 4.85 -15.19
N ASP A 200 3.77 6.11 -15.50
CA ASP A 200 3.83 7.18 -14.53
C ASP A 200 2.50 7.36 -13.83
N MET A 201 2.50 7.60 -12.51
CA MET A 201 1.28 7.65 -11.71
C MET A 201 1.33 8.74 -10.63
N LEU A 202 0.22 9.48 -10.50
CA LEU A 202 -0.14 10.25 -9.31
C LEU A 202 -1.33 9.60 -8.62
N VAL A 203 -1.39 9.69 -7.29
CA VAL A 203 -2.44 9.04 -6.51
C VAL A 203 -3.04 9.95 -5.45
N TRP A 204 -4.35 9.85 -5.32
CA TRP A 204 -5.15 10.29 -4.19
C TRP A 204 -5.68 9.06 -3.47
N GLU A 205 -5.30 8.85 -2.23
CA GLU A 205 -5.78 7.73 -1.43
C GLU A 205 -7.01 8.12 -0.61
N ARG A 206 -8.02 7.27 -0.65
CA ARG A 206 -9.26 7.38 0.15
C ARG A 206 -8.95 7.61 1.63
N GLY A 207 -9.40 8.76 2.14
CA GLY A 207 -9.23 9.14 3.54
C GLY A 207 -7.82 9.66 3.92
N ALA A 208 -6.82 9.53 3.06
CA ALA A 208 -5.47 10.02 3.30
C ALA A 208 -5.07 11.22 2.43
N GLY A 209 -5.72 11.38 1.26
CA GLY A 209 -5.41 12.45 0.33
C GLY A 209 -4.24 12.12 -0.60
N VAL A 210 -3.48 13.14 -1.00
CA VAL A 210 -2.30 12.96 -1.86
C VAL A 210 -1.20 12.25 -1.10
N THR A 211 -0.76 11.09 -1.62
CA THR A 211 0.36 10.33 -1.05
C THR A 211 1.48 10.16 -2.06
N GLN A 212 2.67 9.80 -1.58
CA GLN A 212 3.85 9.64 -2.43
C GLN A 212 3.88 8.31 -3.18
N ALA A 213 3.22 7.28 -2.64
CA ALA A 213 3.21 5.95 -3.21
C ALA A 213 2.06 5.10 -2.63
N CYS A 214 1.32 4.42 -3.51
CA CYS A 214 0.27 3.47 -3.16
C CYS A 214 0.47 2.13 -3.88
N GLY A 215 0.71 1.06 -3.13
CA GLY A 215 0.98 -0.26 -3.72
C GLY A 215 -0.25 -0.90 -4.37
N THR A 216 -1.44 -0.78 -3.77
CA THR A 216 -2.70 -1.27 -4.35
C THR A 216 -3.08 -0.43 -5.57
N GLY A 217 -2.89 0.89 -5.50
CA GLY A 217 -3.10 1.80 -6.63
C GLY A 217 -2.17 1.50 -7.81
N ALA A 218 -0.88 1.28 -7.56
CA ALA A 218 0.08 0.88 -8.59
C ALA A 218 -0.33 -0.44 -9.27
N THR A 219 -0.82 -1.41 -8.48
CA THR A 219 -1.29 -2.69 -9.00
C THR A 219 -2.57 -2.52 -9.84
N ALA A 220 -3.54 -1.74 -9.35
CA ALA A 220 -4.77 -1.43 -10.08
C ALA A 220 -4.47 -0.74 -11.42
N ALA A 221 -3.60 0.28 -11.38
CA ALA A 221 -3.17 1.05 -12.55
C ALA A 221 -2.47 0.16 -13.59
N ALA A 222 -1.51 -0.66 -13.16
CA ALA A 222 -0.78 -1.57 -14.05
C ALA A 222 -1.70 -2.60 -14.71
N VAL A 223 -2.59 -3.23 -13.93
CA VAL A 223 -3.54 -4.22 -14.45
C VAL A 223 -4.49 -3.58 -15.46
N ARG A 224 -5.05 -2.40 -15.17
CA ARG A 224 -5.92 -1.70 -16.11
C ARG A 224 -5.18 -1.23 -17.36
N ALA A 225 -4.01 -0.63 -17.23
CA ALA A 225 -3.20 -0.21 -18.37
C ALA A 225 -2.81 -1.39 -19.27
N HIS A 226 -2.47 -2.55 -18.67
CA HIS A 226 -2.20 -3.77 -19.43
C HIS A 226 -3.44 -4.30 -20.17
N GLN A 227 -4.60 -4.34 -19.51
CA GLN A 227 -5.88 -4.74 -20.13
C GLN A 227 -6.28 -3.82 -21.30
N TRP A 228 -5.94 -2.55 -21.24
CA TRP A 228 -6.16 -1.59 -22.33
C TRP A 228 -5.09 -1.68 -23.43
N GLY A 229 -4.05 -2.51 -23.24
CA GLY A 229 -2.97 -2.67 -24.24
C GLY A 229 -1.97 -1.52 -24.25
N LEU A 230 -1.92 -0.70 -23.19
CA LEU A 230 -1.02 0.45 -23.09
C LEU A 230 0.39 0.06 -22.63
N VAL A 231 0.51 -0.95 -21.77
CA VAL A 231 1.76 -1.42 -21.20
C VAL A 231 1.91 -2.93 -21.32
N LYS A 232 3.14 -3.42 -21.18
CA LYS A 232 3.42 -4.86 -21.11
C LYS A 232 2.86 -5.48 -19.82
N GLN A 233 2.86 -6.81 -19.75
CA GLN A 233 2.44 -7.53 -18.55
C GLN A 233 3.33 -7.20 -17.34
N GLN A 234 4.63 -7.04 -17.55
CA GLN A 234 5.57 -6.60 -16.53
C GLN A 234 5.87 -5.12 -16.79
N VAL A 235 5.54 -4.27 -15.81
CA VAL A 235 5.62 -2.81 -15.95
C VAL A 235 6.18 -2.20 -14.68
N ASN A 236 7.01 -1.19 -14.83
CA ASN A 236 7.47 -0.35 -13.73
C ASN A 236 6.47 0.80 -13.53
N VAL A 237 5.95 0.94 -12.33
CA VAL A 237 5.05 2.04 -11.97
C VAL A 237 5.84 3.08 -11.19
N ARG A 238 6.03 4.25 -11.80
CA ARG A 238 6.78 5.37 -11.23
C ARG A 238 5.82 6.34 -10.54
N MET A 239 6.10 6.63 -9.29
CA MET A 239 5.34 7.53 -8.43
C MET A 239 6.27 8.58 -7.81
N PRO A 240 5.78 9.68 -7.23
CA PRO A 240 6.63 10.69 -6.58
C PRO A 240 7.58 10.11 -5.50
N GLY A 241 7.16 9.09 -4.78
CA GLY A 241 7.97 8.41 -3.75
C GLY A 241 8.97 7.40 -4.29
N GLY A 242 8.91 7.03 -5.57
CA GLY A 242 9.79 6.07 -6.22
C GLY A 242 9.05 5.08 -7.12
N GLU A 243 9.69 3.95 -7.41
CA GLU A 243 9.23 2.97 -8.38
C GLU A 243 8.95 1.61 -7.75
N VAL A 244 7.90 0.96 -8.25
CA VAL A 244 7.63 -0.47 -8.02
C VAL A 244 7.44 -1.17 -9.34
N GLN A 245 7.71 -2.47 -9.38
CA GLN A 245 7.38 -3.30 -10.53
C GLN A 245 6.08 -4.06 -10.26
N VAL A 246 5.22 -4.14 -11.26
CA VAL A 246 4.00 -4.94 -11.23
C VAL A 246 4.03 -5.95 -12.36
N VAL A 247 3.74 -7.22 -12.03
CA VAL A 247 3.45 -8.25 -13.02
C VAL A 247 1.93 -8.40 -13.09
N ALA A 248 1.31 -7.84 -14.13
CA ALA A 248 -0.14 -7.79 -14.34
C ALA A 248 -0.67 -9.11 -14.90
N ASN A 249 -0.87 -10.09 -14.02
CA ASN A 249 -1.48 -11.39 -14.34
C ASN A 249 -2.79 -11.58 -13.53
N GLU A 250 -3.36 -12.79 -13.51
CA GLU A 250 -4.59 -13.11 -12.76
C GLU A 250 -4.43 -12.87 -11.25
N HIS A 251 -3.23 -13.09 -10.72
CA HIS A 251 -2.83 -12.79 -9.35
C HIS A 251 -1.61 -11.87 -9.37
N PRO A 252 -1.80 -10.55 -9.54
CA PRO A 252 -0.68 -9.64 -9.75
C PRO A 252 0.36 -9.72 -8.65
N LEU A 253 1.62 -9.60 -9.06
CA LEU A 253 2.74 -9.46 -8.13
C LEU A 253 3.15 -7.99 -8.07
N LEU A 254 3.22 -7.45 -6.87
CA LEU A 254 3.78 -6.14 -6.57
C LEU A 254 5.19 -6.34 -6.00
N ILE A 255 6.20 -5.86 -6.71
CA ILE A 255 7.61 -6.00 -6.34
C ILE A 255 8.15 -4.61 -6.03
N GLY A 256 8.76 -4.46 -4.87
CA GLY A 256 9.31 -3.16 -4.50
C GLY A 256 10.10 -3.17 -3.20
N PRO A 257 10.81 -2.05 -2.97
CA PRO A 257 11.69 -1.93 -1.82
C PRO A 257 10.94 -1.72 -0.51
N THR A 258 11.63 -2.08 0.57
CA THR A 258 11.32 -1.65 1.92
C THR A 258 12.61 -1.38 2.68
N VAL A 259 12.61 -0.39 3.53
CA VAL A 259 13.79 0.08 4.25
C VAL A 259 13.49 0.16 5.75
N TYR A 260 14.34 -0.46 6.55
CA TYR A 260 14.36 -0.28 7.99
C TYR A 260 14.97 1.07 8.37
N VAL A 261 14.35 1.77 9.30
CA VAL A 261 14.79 3.11 9.76
C VAL A 261 15.33 3.06 11.17
N ALA A 262 14.57 2.50 12.12
CA ALA A 262 14.94 2.51 13.54
C ALA A 262 14.21 1.44 14.35
N SER A 263 14.77 1.08 15.50
CA SER A 263 14.08 0.33 16.57
C SER A 263 13.64 1.29 17.69
N ILE A 264 12.48 1.03 18.25
CA ILE A 264 11.84 1.86 19.27
C ILE A 264 11.39 0.95 20.42
N GLU A 265 11.67 1.34 21.64
CA GLU A 265 11.11 0.71 22.85
C GLU A 265 10.13 1.68 23.49
N LEU A 266 8.88 1.26 23.59
CA LEU A 266 7.83 2.01 24.26
C LEU A 266 7.64 1.47 25.66
N PRO A 267 7.74 2.33 26.70
CA PRO A 267 7.24 2.00 28.03
C PRO A 267 5.70 1.96 27.97
N ILE A 268 5.08 0.85 28.34
CA ILE A 268 3.64 0.67 28.45
C ILE A 268 3.27 0.31 29.87
#